data_dc8067ed3f3dc22ac77076de44dee1f6
#
_entry.id   dc8067ed3f3dc22ac77076de44dee1f6
#
_cell.length_a   1.000
_cell.length_b   1.000
_cell.length_c   1.000
_cell.angle_alpha   90.00
_cell.angle_beta   90.00
_cell.angle_gamma   90.00
#
_symmetry.space_group_name_H-M   'P 1'
#
loop_
_entity.id
_entity.type
_entity.pdbx_description
1 polymer ?
#
loop_
_entity_poly.entity_id
_entity_poly.type
_entity_poly.pdbx_seq_one_letter_code
_entity_poly.pdbx_strand_id
1 'polypeptide(L)'
;MQTKRLTTKPTHEVIAAIQALDLTSVKARLMDAELGEGWTQEYADSIEQAYKTYLTMLVKYQEHAEDIMLAKDVDEFWHTHILDTMQYAHDCEITFGNFLHHSPHRRTGTAAEAEKRSAAAALTRELYAREFRA
;
A
#
# COMPACT_ATOMS: atom_id res chain seq x y z
N MET A 1 15.76 -20.35 -1.04
CA MET A 1 15.71 -18.99 -1.57
C MET A 1 15.25 -18.04 -0.47
N GLN A 2 16.03 -17.03 -0.17
CA GLN A 2 15.67 -16.08 0.87
C GLN A 2 14.66 -15.08 0.34
N THR A 3 13.58 -14.88 1.10
CA THR A 3 12.62 -13.84 0.80
C THR A 3 13.24 -12.50 1.14
N LYS A 4 13.24 -11.57 0.18
CA LYS A 4 13.76 -10.23 0.41
C LYS A 4 12.86 -9.49 1.39
N ARG A 5 13.45 -8.99 2.45
CA ARG A 5 12.69 -8.23 3.45
C ARG A 5 12.37 -6.84 2.90
N LEU A 6 11.14 -6.40 3.13
CA LEU A 6 10.67 -5.07 2.71
C LEU A 6 11.26 -3.98 3.60
N THR A 7 11.67 -4.32 4.82
CA THR A 7 12.13 -3.33 5.79
C THR A 7 13.47 -3.74 6.38
N THR A 8 14.25 -2.73 6.80
CA THR A 8 15.50 -2.95 7.55
C THR A 8 15.34 -2.62 9.03
N LYS A 9 14.14 -2.20 9.44
CA LYS A 9 13.82 -1.77 10.81
C LYS A 9 12.88 -2.76 11.48
N PRO A 10 12.83 -2.77 12.81
CA PRO A 10 11.85 -3.62 13.53
C PRO A 10 10.42 -3.28 13.14
N THR A 11 9.57 -4.31 13.05
CA THR A 11 8.19 -4.16 12.59
C THR A 11 7.41 -3.10 13.37
N HIS A 12 7.53 -3.09 14.69
CA HIS A 12 6.77 -2.12 15.51
C HIS A 12 7.19 -0.66 15.23
N GLU A 13 8.47 -0.43 14.94
CA GLU A 13 8.95 0.91 14.57
C GLU A 13 8.41 1.32 13.20
N VAL A 14 8.38 0.38 12.25
CA VAL A 14 7.86 0.64 10.91
C VAL A 14 6.38 0.99 10.97
N ILE A 15 5.61 0.24 11.74
CA ILE A 15 4.16 0.50 11.88
C ILE A 15 3.92 1.89 12.46
N ALA A 16 4.67 2.28 13.49
CA ALA A 16 4.55 3.62 14.07
C ALA A 16 4.91 4.70 13.05
N ALA A 17 5.97 4.48 12.26
CA ALA A 17 6.39 5.41 11.21
C ALA A 17 5.36 5.53 10.09
N ILE A 18 4.71 4.43 9.71
CA ILE A 18 3.63 4.46 8.72
C ILE A 18 2.50 5.39 9.21
N GLN A 19 2.08 5.23 10.46
CA GLN A 19 1.01 6.06 11.01
C GLN A 19 1.41 7.53 11.07
N ALA A 20 2.70 7.82 11.25
CA ALA A 20 3.22 9.18 11.35
C ALA A 20 3.50 9.83 9.98
N LEU A 21 3.36 9.11 8.87
CA LEU A 21 3.60 9.68 7.55
C LEU A 21 2.71 10.89 7.29
N ASP A 22 3.32 11.98 6.82
CA ASP A 22 2.60 13.17 6.39
C ASP A 22 2.32 13.05 4.89
N LEU A 23 1.07 12.77 4.56
CA LEU A 23 0.62 12.56 3.18
C LEU A 23 -0.27 13.71 2.69
N THR A 24 -0.16 14.88 3.31
CA THR A 24 -0.95 16.05 2.97
C THR A 24 -0.79 16.44 1.50
N SER A 25 0.43 16.43 0.98
CA SER A 25 0.69 16.79 -0.42
C SER A 25 0.11 15.78 -1.39
N VAL A 26 0.12 14.50 -1.04
CA VAL A 26 -0.49 13.43 -1.84
C VAL A 26 -1.99 13.63 -1.91
N LYS A 27 -2.63 13.90 -0.78
CA LYS A 27 -4.07 14.16 -0.73
C LYS A 27 -4.43 15.40 -1.53
N ALA A 28 -3.64 16.47 -1.40
CA ALA A 28 -3.90 17.71 -2.14
C ALA A 28 -3.92 17.45 -3.65
N ARG A 29 -3.01 16.64 -4.16
CA ARG A 29 -2.96 16.27 -5.58
C ARG A 29 -4.20 15.48 -6.00
N LEU A 30 -4.62 14.52 -5.19
CA LEU A 30 -5.80 13.68 -5.48
C LEU A 30 -7.09 14.46 -5.38
N MET A 31 -7.14 15.49 -4.55
CA MET A 31 -8.31 16.36 -4.39
C MET A 31 -8.43 17.38 -5.50
N ASP A 32 -7.35 17.71 -6.19
CA ASP A 32 -7.34 18.68 -7.28
C ASP A 32 -8.18 18.16 -8.45
N ALA A 33 -9.16 18.97 -8.89
CA ALA A 33 -10.08 18.55 -9.94
C ALA A 33 -9.44 18.47 -11.32
N GLU A 34 -8.34 19.21 -11.55
CA GLU A 34 -7.64 19.20 -12.85
C GLU A 34 -6.48 18.23 -12.87
N LEU A 35 -5.65 18.24 -11.84
CA LEU A 35 -4.42 17.46 -11.79
C LEU A 35 -4.62 16.07 -11.20
N GLY A 36 -5.68 15.88 -10.43
CA GLY A 36 -5.97 14.62 -9.76
C GLY A 36 -7.38 14.14 -10.05
N GLU A 37 -7.97 13.49 -9.04
CA GLU A 37 -9.27 12.83 -9.16
C GLU A 37 -10.44 13.68 -8.70
N GLY A 38 -10.19 14.84 -8.12
CA GLY A 38 -11.24 15.68 -7.55
C GLY A 38 -11.89 15.09 -6.29
N TRP A 39 -11.14 14.29 -5.54
CA TRP A 39 -11.66 13.68 -4.31
C TRP A 39 -12.02 14.73 -3.27
N THR A 40 -13.05 14.45 -2.47
CA THR A 40 -13.35 15.28 -1.31
C THR A 40 -12.29 15.06 -0.23
N GLN A 41 -12.18 16.00 0.72
CA GLN A 41 -11.29 15.86 1.86
C GLN A 41 -11.61 14.58 2.65
N GLU A 42 -12.91 14.35 2.90
CA GLU A 42 -13.34 13.18 3.66
C GLU A 42 -12.94 11.87 2.98
N TYR A 43 -13.10 11.81 1.66
CA TYR A 43 -12.74 10.63 0.89
C TYR A 43 -11.23 10.43 0.88
N ALA A 44 -10.47 11.50 0.62
CA ALA A 44 -9.01 11.44 0.64
C ALA A 44 -8.48 10.97 1.99
N ASP A 45 -9.06 11.44 3.10
CA ASP A 45 -8.67 11.02 4.44
C ASP A 45 -8.96 9.54 4.67
N SER A 46 -10.10 9.05 4.17
CA SER A 46 -10.45 7.63 4.31
C SER A 46 -9.50 6.73 3.53
N ILE A 47 -9.12 7.15 2.32
CA ILE A 47 -8.18 6.38 1.50
C ILE A 47 -6.76 6.45 2.06
N GLU A 48 -6.38 7.57 2.66
CA GLU A 48 -5.11 7.66 3.39
C GLU A 48 -5.03 6.59 4.47
N GLN A 49 -6.08 6.42 5.27
CA GLN A 49 -6.10 5.39 6.30
C GLN A 49 -6.04 3.99 5.70
N ALA A 50 -6.76 3.76 4.62
CA ALA A 50 -6.72 2.48 3.92
C ALA A 50 -5.32 2.19 3.36
N TYR A 51 -4.63 3.20 2.85
CA TYR A 51 -3.26 3.09 2.35
C TYR A 51 -2.30 2.73 3.49
N LYS A 52 -2.40 3.42 4.62
CA LYS A 52 -1.57 3.12 5.79
C LYS A 52 -1.83 1.71 6.32
N THR A 53 -3.09 1.29 6.31
CA THR A 53 -3.47 -0.08 6.68
C THR A 53 -2.85 -1.10 5.73
N TYR A 54 -2.92 -0.83 4.42
CA TYR A 54 -2.31 -1.71 3.42
C TYR A 54 -0.79 -1.84 3.63
N LEU A 55 -0.09 -0.72 3.84
CA LEU A 55 1.35 -0.74 4.10
C LEU A 55 1.67 -1.53 5.36
N THR A 56 0.85 -1.39 6.40
CA THR A 56 1.00 -2.14 7.64
C THR A 56 0.85 -3.64 7.40
N MET A 57 -0.12 -4.03 6.57
CA MET A 57 -0.32 -5.43 6.20
C MET A 57 0.88 -5.99 5.44
N LEU A 58 1.46 -5.21 4.51
CA LEU A 58 2.67 -5.64 3.79
C LEU A 58 3.82 -5.92 4.74
N VAL A 59 3.99 -5.07 5.75
CA VAL A 59 5.08 -5.20 6.71
C VAL A 59 4.89 -6.38 7.64
N LYS A 60 3.66 -6.59 8.11
CA LYS A 60 3.34 -7.71 9.01
C LYS A 60 3.39 -9.07 8.30
N TYR A 61 3.06 -9.10 7.02
CA TYR A 61 2.96 -10.32 6.22
C TYR A 61 3.86 -10.25 5.00
N GLN A 62 5.13 -9.92 5.21
CA GLN A 62 6.09 -9.72 4.12
C GLN A 62 6.19 -10.91 3.19
N GLU A 63 6.05 -12.12 3.72
CA GLU A 63 6.08 -13.36 2.95
C GLU A 63 4.89 -13.50 1.99
N HIS A 64 3.82 -12.74 2.23
CA HIS A 64 2.61 -12.73 1.39
C HIS A 64 2.41 -11.42 0.63
N ALA A 65 3.41 -10.53 0.63
CA ALA A 65 3.25 -9.17 0.12
C ALA A 65 2.69 -9.12 -1.31
N GLU A 66 3.12 -10.04 -2.17
CA GLU A 66 2.67 -10.07 -3.57
C GLU A 66 1.22 -10.54 -3.71
N ASP A 67 0.71 -11.24 -2.70
CA ASP A 67 -0.64 -11.83 -2.73
C ASP A 67 -1.67 -10.99 -2.00
N ILE A 68 -1.25 -9.94 -1.27
CA ILE A 68 -2.19 -9.05 -0.59
C ILE A 68 -2.81 -8.12 -1.63
N MET A 69 -4.14 -8.24 -1.80
CA MET A 69 -4.87 -7.49 -2.82
C MET A 69 -4.93 -6.01 -2.47
N LEU A 70 -4.85 -5.21 -3.51
CA LEU A 70 -4.78 -3.76 -3.46
C LEU A 70 -6.05 -3.18 -4.06
N ALA A 71 -6.84 -2.46 -3.27
CA ALA A 71 -8.03 -1.80 -3.75
C ALA A 71 -7.64 -0.67 -4.73
N LYS A 72 -8.50 -0.44 -5.72
CA LYS A 72 -8.22 0.50 -6.82
C LYS A 72 -7.83 1.89 -6.32
N ASP A 73 -8.55 2.45 -5.36
CA ASP A 73 -8.28 3.81 -4.90
C ASP A 73 -7.06 3.88 -3.99
N VAL A 74 -6.74 2.80 -3.28
CA VAL A 74 -5.49 2.70 -2.53
C VAL A 74 -4.31 2.63 -3.50
N ASP A 75 -4.46 1.90 -4.60
CA ASP A 75 -3.46 1.83 -5.66
C ASP A 75 -3.22 3.22 -6.26
N GLU A 76 -4.28 3.97 -6.53
CA GLU A 76 -4.19 5.34 -7.04
C GLU A 76 -3.48 6.27 -6.05
N PHE A 77 -3.77 6.13 -4.77
CA PHE A 77 -3.08 6.89 -3.72
C PHE A 77 -1.58 6.58 -3.72
N TRP A 78 -1.24 5.30 -3.79
CA TRP A 78 0.15 4.85 -3.81
C TRP A 78 0.88 5.37 -5.05
N HIS A 79 0.26 5.27 -6.24
CA HIS A 79 0.83 5.82 -7.48
C HIS A 79 1.12 7.31 -7.36
N THR A 80 0.19 8.07 -6.79
CA THR A 80 0.36 9.50 -6.60
C THR A 80 1.52 9.81 -5.67
N HIS A 81 1.67 9.03 -4.60
CA HIS A 81 2.79 9.14 -3.66
C HIS A 81 4.13 8.86 -4.38
N ILE A 82 4.17 7.79 -5.18
CA ILE A 82 5.37 7.39 -5.92
C ILE A 82 5.79 8.44 -6.94
N LEU A 83 4.84 9.08 -7.60
CA LEU A 83 5.14 10.07 -8.65
C LEU A 83 5.85 11.30 -8.10
N ASP A 84 5.68 11.62 -6.82
CA ASP A 84 6.53 12.58 -6.14
C ASP A 84 7.76 11.85 -5.65
N THR A 85 8.67 11.58 -6.57
CA THR A 85 9.75 10.62 -6.36
C THR A 85 10.70 11.01 -5.22
N MET A 86 10.98 12.29 -5.04
CA MET A 86 11.87 12.74 -3.96
C MET A 86 11.22 12.53 -2.60
N GLN A 87 9.95 12.91 -2.46
CA GLN A 87 9.22 12.69 -1.21
C GLN A 87 9.04 11.21 -0.94
N TYR A 88 8.67 10.44 -1.97
CA TYR A 88 8.46 9.00 -1.81
C TYR A 88 9.75 8.30 -1.36
N ALA A 89 10.88 8.62 -1.98
CA ALA A 89 12.17 8.04 -1.61
C ALA A 89 12.53 8.38 -0.17
N HIS A 90 12.31 9.65 0.24
CA HIS A 90 12.56 10.08 1.61
C HIS A 90 11.64 9.36 2.60
N ASP A 91 10.34 9.30 2.29
CA ASP A 91 9.35 8.63 3.14
C ASP A 91 9.67 7.14 3.31
N CYS A 92 10.10 6.48 2.24
CA CYS A 92 10.50 5.07 2.30
C CYS A 92 11.73 4.89 3.20
N GLU A 93 12.71 5.78 3.10
CA GLU A 93 13.92 5.68 3.90
C GLU A 93 13.62 5.84 5.39
N ILE A 94 12.84 6.85 5.76
CA ILE A 94 12.54 7.08 7.17
C ILE A 94 11.56 6.07 7.75
N THR A 95 10.72 5.47 6.91
CA THR A 95 9.67 4.54 7.35
C THR A 95 10.16 3.09 7.34
N PHE A 96 10.68 2.65 6.20
CA PHE A 96 11.04 1.24 5.99
C PHE A 96 12.55 0.98 6.07
N GLY A 97 13.36 2.01 5.88
CA GLY A 97 14.80 1.88 5.70
C GLY A 97 15.17 1.36 4.31
N ASN A 98 14.21 1.27 3.42
CA ASN A 98 14.33 0.70 2.08
C ASN A 98 13.32 1.35 1.15
N PHE A 99 13.66 1.44 -0.13
CA PHE A 99 12.71 1.89 -1.14
C PHE A 99 11.66 0.79 -1.37
N LEU A 100 10.39 1.13 -1.19
CA LEU A 100 9.30 0.16 -1.38
C LEU A 100 8.82 0.22 -2.83
N HIS A 101 9.21 -0.78 -3.61
CA HIS A 101 8.83 -0.86 -5.02
C HIS A 101 7.37 -1.31 -5.16
N HIS A 102 6.70 -0.74 -6.15
CA HIS A 102 5.33 -1.11 -6.50
C HIS A 102 5.35 -1.78 -7.87
N SER A 103 5.09 -3.08 -7.88
CA SER A 103 5.04 -3.84 -9.12
C SER A 103 3.64 -3.75 -9.72
N PRO A 104 3.51 -3.35 -11.00
CA PRO A 104 2.20 -3.31 -11.62
C PRO A 104 1.64 -4.72 -11.83
N HIS A 105 0.35 -4.88 -11.55
CA HIS A 105 -0.34 -6.14 -11.82
C HIS A 105 -0.60 -6.28 -13.32
N ARG A 106 -0.15 -7.39 -13.89
CA ARG A 106 -0.39 -7.69 -15.28
C ARG A 106 -1.44 -8.77 -15.39
N ARG A 107 -2.53 -8.46 -16.08
CA ARG A 107 -3.59 -9.43 -16.34
C ARG A 107 -3.27 -10.18 -17.61
N THR A 108 -3.13 -11.49 -17.51
CA THR A 108 -2.84 -12.36 -18.64
C THR A 108 -4.08 -12.93 -19.29
N GLY A 109 -5.21 -12.88 -18.59
CA GLY A 109 -6.48 -13.44 -19.07
C GLY A 109 -6.54 -14.95 -19.04
N THR A 110 -5.56 -15.61 -18.42
CA THR A 110 -5.54 -17.09 -18.34
C THR A 110 -6.35 -17.59 -17.15
N ALA A 111 -6.78 -18.84 -17.21
CA ALA A 111 -7.45 -19.50 -16.11
C ALA A 111 -6.55 -19.61 -14.87
N ALA A 112 -5.25 -19.86 -15.08
CA ALA A 112 -4.29 -19.94 -13.99
C ALA A 112 -4.14 -18.60 -13.27
N GLU A 113 -4.15 -17.49 -14.02
CA GLU A 113 -4.06 -16.15 -13.43
C GLU A 113 -5.34 -15.84 -12.64
N ALA A 114 -6.52 -16.22 -13.14
CA ALA A 114 -7.78 -16.03 -12.44
C ALA A 114 -7.82 -16.83 -11.12
N GLU A 115 -7.29 -18.06 -11.11
CA GLU A 115 -7.19 -18.85 -9.89
C GLU A 115 -6.26 -18.21 -8.88
N LYS A 116 -5.14 -17.68 -9.31
CA LYS A 116 -4.20 -16.96 -8.46
C LYS A 116 -4.85 -15.74 -7.82
N ARG A 117 -5.61 -14.96 -8.59
CA ARG A 117 -6.33 -13.80 -8.06
C ARG A 117 -7.37 -14.20 -7.03
N SER A 118 -8.10 -15.28 -7.30
CA SER A 118 -9.12 -15.79 -6.37
C SER A 118 -8.48 -16.23 -5.05
N ALA A 119 -7.36 -16.95 -5.13
CA ALA A 119 -6.62 -17.38 -3.95
C ALA A 119 -6.05 -16.19 -3.18
N ALA A 120 -5.52 -15.19 -3.87
CA ALA A 120 -4.99 -13.98 -3.25
C ALA A 120 -6.08 -13.19 -2.55
N ALA A 121 -7.27 -13.09 -3.16
CA ALA A 121 -8.42 -12.41 -2.54
C ALA A 121 -8.85 -13.10 -1.26
N ALA A 122 -8.90 -14.44 -1.25
CA ALA A 122 -9.26 -15.22 -0.07
C ALA A 122 -8.22 -15.04 1.03
N LEU A 123 -6.94 -15.10 0.68
CA LEU A 123 -5.84 -14.89 1.64
C LEU A 123 -5.90 -13.47 2.22
N THR A 124 -6.13 -12.47 1.39
CA THR A 124 -6.24 -11.08 1.83
C THR A 124 -7.33 -10.92 2.88
N ARG A 125 -8.53 -11.46 2.61
CA ARG A 125 -9.64 -11.41 3.56
C ARG A 125 -9.26 -12.08 4.89
N GLU A 126 -8.61 -13.23 4.82
CA GLU A 126 -8.18 -13.96 6.01
C GLU A 126 -7.17 -13.15 6.83
N LEU A 127 -6.16 -12.56 6.18
CA LEU A 127 -5.14 -11.78 6.87
C LEU A 127 -5.70 -10.53 7.52
N TYR A 128 -6.60 -9.80 6.82
CA TYR A 128 -7.27 -8.63 7.38
C TYR A 128 -8.17 -9.00 8.56
N ALA A 129 -8.90 -10.10 8.45
CA ALA A 129 -9.74 -10.59 9.55
C ALA A 129 -8.89 -10.93 10.77
N ARG A 130 -7.73 -11.53 10.56
CA ARG A 130 -6.81 -11.89 11.65
C ARG A 130 -6.30 -10.65 12.38
N GLU A 131 -6.00 -9.58 11.65
CA GLU A 131 -5.43 -8.36 12.24
C GLU A 131 -6.47 -7.44 12.87
N PHE A 132 -7.68 -7.38 12.32
CA PHE A 132 -8.68 -6.39 12.72
C PHE A 132 -9.95 -6.98 13.33
N ARG A 133 -9.93 -8.28 13.59
CA ARG A 133 -11.06 -8.91 14.29
C ARG A 133 -11.07 -8.44 15.74
N ALA A 134 -12.21 -7.92 16.16
CA ALA A 134 -12.40 -7.47 17.52
C ALA A 134 -12.43 -8.65 18.51
#